data_9ac06202e0705cd91c2743f158a665cf
#
_entry.id   9ac06202e0705cd91c2743f158a665cf
#
_cell.length_a   1.000
_cell.length_b   1.000
_cell.length_c   1.000
_cell.angle_alpha   90.00
_cell.angle_beta   90.00
_cell.angle_gamma   90.00
#
_symmetry.space_group_name_H-M   'P 1'
#
loop_
_entity.id
_entity.type
_entity.pdbx_description
1 polymer ?
#
loop_
_entity_poly.entity_id
_entity_poly.type
_entity_poly.pdbx_seq_one_letter_code
_entity_poly.pdbx_strand_id
1 'polypeptide(L)'
;MKKITTLFAASMMLLGTVAFAQPSIGVGFANSTDKWKSGNTTTTNNLSGFYVGGNYNINLAGALNVAPGIYYSLLTKSDADSYAGKADLKVDVTEHYISVPVMFNAGLAFADGIVGRIYAGPTLAYGLASNSKYTASATIPVIGTVSKGDKVNNYDDSDYSRFDIMLGGGVAVDFFDMVRFNIGYDYGLVNRYSGDGDVTRHRSQLNVGVAYLF
;
A
#
# COMPACT_ATOMS: atom_id res chain seq x y z
N MET A 1 25.22 17.43 -5.84
CA MET A 1 25.83 16.23 -6.47
C MET A 1 26.37 15.22 -5.45
N LYS A 2 27.07 15.60 -4.35
CA LYS A 2 27.61 14.65 -3.35
C LYS A 2 26.55 13.75 -2.66
N LYS A 3 25.32 14.25 -2.43
CA LYS A 3 24.25 13.48 -1.77
C LYS A 3 23.66 12.34 -2.63
N ILE A 4 23.64 12.51 -3.95
CA ILE A 4 23.15 11.48 -4.90
C ILE A 4 24.18 10.35 -5.02
N THR A 5 25.47 10.67 -5.01
CA THR A 5 26.56 9.70 -5.06
C THR A 5 26.58 8.82 -3.81
N THR A 6 26.26 9.39 -2.64
CA THR A 6 26.21 8.62 -1.39
C THR A 6 25.01 7.67 -1.36
N LEU A 7 23.86 8.08 -1.91
CA LEU A 7 22.70 7.18 -2.06
C LEU A 7 22.97 6.04 -3.04
N PHE A 8 23.67 6.33 -4.15
CA PHE A 8 24.08 5.33 -5.15
C PHE A 8 25.12 4.37 -4.59
N ALA A 9 26.08 4.84 -3.79
CA ALA A 9 27.08 4.00 -3.12
C ALA A 9 26.45 3.12 -2.04
N ALA A 10 25.48 3.62 -1.28
CA ALA A 10 24.71 2.83 -0.30
C ALA A 10 23.87 1.75 -0.99
N SER A 11 23.26 2.04 -2.15
CA SER A 11 22.53 1.02 -2.93
C SER A 11 23.45 -0.02 -3.54
N MET A 12 24.66 0.33 -3.96
CA MET A 12 25.66 -0.64 -4.45
C MET A 12 26.25 -1.50 -3.33
N MET A 13 26.41 -0.99 -2.11
CA MET A 13 26.83 -1.83 -0.97
C MET A 13 25.75 -2.86 -0.59
N LEU A 14 24.47 -2.56 -0.75
CA LEU A 14 23.40 -3.54 -0.61
C LEU A 14 23.42 -4.63 -1.69
N LEU A 15 23.91 -4.34 -2.88
CA LEU A 15 24.08 -5.31 -3.96
C LEU A 15 25.30 -6.25 -3.77
N GLY A 16 26.29 -5.83 -2.98
CA GLY A 16 27.48 -6.65 -2.68
C GLY A 16 27.22 -7.84 -1.75
N THR A 17 26.08 -7.87 -1.05
CA THR A 17 25.66 -8.98 -0.16
C THR A 17 24.79 -10.04 -0.85
N VAL A 18 24.63 -9.96 -2.17
CA VAL A 18 23.72 -10.80 -2.97
C VAL A 18 24.05 -12.29 -2.92
N ALA A 19 25.28 -12.67 -2.53
CA ALA A 19 25.69 -14.07 -2.41
C ALA A 19 24.95 -14.88 -1.31
N PHE A 20 24.24 -14.19 -0.40
CA PHE A 20 23.49 -14.80 0.71
C PHE A 20 22.03 -14.32 0.78
N ALA A 21 21.54 -13.68 -0.27
CA ALA A 21 20.20 -13.15 -0.32
C ALA A 21 19.30 -14.00 -1.22
N GLN A 22 18.13 -14.36 -0.71
CA GLN A 22 17.08 -15.04 -1.47
C GLN A 22 16.12 -13.99 -2.03
N PRO A 23 16.13 -13.72 -3.35
CA PRO A 23 15.16 -12.82 -3.95
C PRO A 23 13.76 -13.44 -3.97
N SER A 24 12.77 -12.60 -3.99
CA SER A 24 11.39 -13.03 -4.20
C SER A 24 10.60 -12.01 -5.00
N ILE A 25 9.61 -12.50 -5.72
CA ILE A 25 8.60 -11.68 -6.40
C ILE A 25 7.22 -12.09 -5.92
N GLY A 26 6.36 -11.12 -5.61
CA GLY A 26 5.05 -11.40 -5.06
C GLY A 26 3.97 -10.48 -5.60
N VAL A 27 2.76 -10.99 -5.49
CA VAL A 27 1.51 -10.28 -5.80
C VAL A 27 0.52 -10.52 -4.68
N GLY A 28 -0.41 -9.61 -4.50
CA GLY A 28 -1.44 -9.80 -3.49
C GLY A 28 -2.55 -8.77 -3.56
N PHE A 29 -3.51 -8.96 -2.68
CA PHE A 29 -4.60 -8.06 -2.41
C PHE A 29 -4.20 -7.08 -1.30
N ALA A 30 -4.56 -5.82 -1.46
CA ALA A 30 -4.40 -4.78 -0.46
C ALA A 30 -5.74 -4.10 -0.18
N ASN A 31 -6.05 -3.93 1.10
CA ASN A 31 -7.16 -3.10 1.55
C ASN A 31 -6.59 -1.96 2.40
N SER A 32 -6.70 -0.74 1.92
CA SER A 32 -6.23 0.46 2.57
C SER A 32 -7.39 1.20 3.22
N THR A 33 -7.24 1.51 4.49
CA THR A 33 -8.18 2.30 5.28
C THR A 33 -7.56 3.65 5.57
N ASP A 34 -8.20 4.70 5.08
CA ASP A 34 -7.84 6.09 5.35
C ASP A 34 -8.80 6.66 6.40
N LYS A 35 -8.29 6.96 7.58
CA LYS A 35 -9.06 7.46 8.71
C LYS A 35 -8.77 8.94 8.90
N TRP A 36 -9.81 9.74 8.74
CA TRP A 36 -9.80 11.18 8.93
C TRP A 36 -10.54 11.55 10.21
N LYS A 37 -9.89 12.28 11.09
CA LYS A 37 -10.49 12.77 12.34
C LYS A 37 -10.41 14.30 12.37
N SER A 38 -11.57 14.96 12.60
CA SER A 38 -11.69 16.39 12.79
C SER A 38 -12.58 16.65 14.01
N GLY A 39 -11.99 17.15 15.09
CA GLY A 39 -12.67 17.26 16.38
C GLY A 39 -13.22 15.91 16.86
N ASN A 40 -14.53 15.84 17.05
CA ASN A 40 -15.23 14.61 17.48
C ASN A 40 -15.74 13.73 16.32
N THR A 41 -15.58 14.17 15.07
CA THR A 41 -16.05 13.42 13.91
C THR A 41 -14.92 12.59 13.33
N THR A 42 -15.20 11.31 13.07
CA THR A 42 -14.27 10.40 12.40
C THR A 42 -14.91 9.87 11.13
N THR A 43 -14.25 10.07 10.01
CA THR A 43 -14.64 9.51 8.70
C THR A 43 -13.62 8.47 8.28
N THR A 44 -14.09 7.37 7.74
CA THR A 44 -13.23 6.26 7.29
C THR A 44 -13.54 5.97 5.84
N ASN A 45 -12.50 5.93 5.01
CA ASN A 45 -12.56 5.56 3.60
C ASN A 45 -11.71 4.30 3.37
N ASN A 46 -12.31 3.31 2.72
CA ASN A 46 -11.63 2.07 2.39
C ASN A 46 -11.43 1.98 0.88
N LEU A 47 -10.20 1.71 0.46
CA LEU A 47 -9.85 1.42 -0.91
C LEU A 47 -9.28 0.00 -0.98
N SER A 48 -9.67 -0.75 -1.99
CA SER A 48 -9.21 -2.12 -2.19
C SER A 48 -8.52 -2.26 -3.55
N GLY A 49 -7.57 -3.17 -3.65
CA GLY A 49 -6.88 -3.39 -4.91
C GLY A 49 -5.77 -4.41 -4.81
N PHE A 50 -4.75 -4.23 -5.63
CA PHE A 50 -3.66 -5.18 -5.77
C PHE A 50 -2.32 -4.52 -5.53
N TYR A 51 -1.37 -5.34 -5.10
CA TYR A 51 0.03 -4.97 -5.09
C TYR A 51 0.87 -5.99 -5.84
N VAL A 52 2.00 -5.54 -6.37
CA VAL A 52 3.03 -6.36 -6.99
C VAL A 52 4.39 -5.80 -6.62
N GLY A 53 5.36 -6.66 -6.41
CA GLY A 53 6.71 -6.22 -6.08
C GLY A 53 7.62 -7.37 -5.73
N GLY A 54 8.76 -7.04 -5.12
CA GLY A 54 9.73 -8.03 -4.70
C GLY A 54 10.55 -7.56 -3.52
N ASN A 55 11.21 -8.51 -2.89
CA ASN A 55 12.15 -8.27 -1.81
C ASN A 55 13.36 -9.20 -1.88
N TYR A 56 14.38 -8.88 -1.09
CA TYR A 56 15.55 -9.71 -0.87
C TYR A 56 15.58 -10.14 0.59
N ASN A 57 15.50 -11.44 0.86
CA ASN A 57 15.70 -11.98 2.21
C ASN A 57 17.19 -12.15 2.47
N ILE A 58 17.75 -11.31 3.30
CA ILE A 58 19.16 -11.33 3.71
C ILE A 58 19.22 -11.99 5.08
N ASN A 59 19.89 -13.13 5.16
CA ASN A 59 20.08 -13.83 6.42
C ASN A 59 21.06 -13.06 7.31
N LEU A 60 20.65 -12.76 8.54
CA LEU A 60 21.47 -12.06 9.53
C LEU A 60 22.16 -13.05 10.47
N ALA A 61 21.37 -13.91 11.13
CA ALA A 61 21.88 -14.94 12.03
C ALA A 61 20.80 -15.99 12.32
N GLY A 62 21.08 -17.25 12.08
CA GLY A 62 20.15 -18.35 12.35
C GLY A 62 18.81 -18.17 11.64
N ALA A 63 17.74 -18.04 12.42
CA ALA A 63 16.39 -17.86 11.89
C ALA A 63 16.00 -16.41 11.55
N LEU A 64 16.90 -15.45 11.80
CA LEU A 64 16.66 -14.02 11.63
C LEU A 64 17.10 -13.53 10.26
N ASN A 65 16.22 -12.81 9.58
CA ASN A 65 16.47 -12.21 8.28
C ASN A 65 16.00 -10.75 8.27
N VAL A 66 16.58 -9.94 7.38
CA VAL A 66 16.05 -8.65 6.98
C VAL A 66 15.65 -8.70 5.51
N ALA A 67 14.50 -8.16 5.19
CA ALA A 67 13.92 -8.21 3.84
C ALA A 67 13.55 -6.79 3.37
N PRO A 68 14.51 -6.04 2.80
CA PRO A 68 14.19 -4.84 2.05
C PRO A 68 13.45 -5.20 0.76
N GLY A 69 12.48 -4.37 0.37
CA GLY A 69 11.67 -4.62 -0.81
C GLY A 69 11.21 -3.35 -1.50
N ILE A 70 10.57 -3.54 -2.64
CA ILE A 70 9.86 -2.49 -3.37
C ILE A 70 8.56 -3.07 -3.93
N TYR A 71 7.45 -2.35 -3.70
CA TYR A 71 6.12 -2.77 -4.12
C TYR A 71 5.38 -1.60 -4.74
N TYR A 72 4.62 -1.91 -5.77
CA TYR A 72 3.63 -1.01 -6.36
C TYR A 72 2.24 -1.48 -5.99
N SER A 73 1.37 -0.54 -5.59
CA SER A 73 -0.03 -0.81 -5.25
C SER A 73 -0.97 0.07 -6.07
N LEU A 74 -2.01 -0.56 -6.59
CA LEU A 74 -3.16 0.08 -7.24
C LEU A 74 -4.40 -0.16 -6.37
N LEU A 75 -4.96 0.90 -5.82
CA LEU A 75 -6.11 0.87 -4.92
C LEU A 75 -7.27 1.64 -5.54
N THR A 76 -8.47 1.09 -5.44
CA THR A 76 -9.69 1.70 -6.02
C THR A 76 -10.85 1.64 -5.03
N LYS A 77 -11.75 2.61 -5.17
CA LYS A 77 -13.05 2.66 -4.49
C LYS A 77 -14.08 3.23 -5.46
N SER A 78 -15.29 2.71 -5.41
CA SER A 78 -16.41 3.24 -6.17
C SER A 78 -17.61 3.37 -5.24
N ASP A 79 -18.09 4.58 -5.07
CA ASP A 79 -19.31 4.88 -4.32
C ASP A 79 -20.35 5.44 -5.31
N ALA A 80 -21.61 4.98 -5.21
CA ALA A 80 -22.70 5.44 -6.03
C ALA A 80 -23.93 5.72 -5.16
N ASP A 81 -24.44 6.93 -5.25
CA ASP A 81 -25.67 7.33 -4.61
C ASP A 81 -26.74 7.66 -5.66
N SER A 82 -27.93 7.08 -5.51
CA SER A 82 -29.08 7.31 -6.38
C SER A 82 -30.10 8.20 -5.70
N TYR A 83 -30.46 9.30 -6.33
CA TYR A 83 -31.46 10.24 -5.84
C TYR A 83 -32.79 10.06 -6.58
N ALA A 84 -33.80 9.59 -5.87
CA ALA A 84 -35.19 9.45 -6.34
C ALA A 84 -35.35 8.69 -7.68
N GLY A 85 -34.39 7.81 -8.05
CA GLY A 85 -34.43 7.03 -9.30
C GLY A 85 -34.28 7.84 -10.57
N LYS A 86 -33.88 9.12 -10.50
CA LYS A 86 -33.77 10.02 -11.65
C LYS A 86 -32.41 10.65 -11.84
N ALA A 87 -31.62 10.67 -10.79
CA ALA A 87 -30.24 11.19 -10.82
C ALA A 87 -29.33 10.30 -10.00
N ASP A 88 -28.16 9.96 -10.56
CA ASP A 88 -27.13 9.16 -9.92
C ASP A 88 -25.84 10.00 -9.82
N LEU A 89 -25.22 9.96 -8.64
CA LEU A 89 -23.90 10.51 -8.42
C LEU A 89 -22.94 9.35 -8.14
N LYS A 90 -21.92 9.21 -8.96
CA LYS A 90 -20.87 8.19 -8.80
C LYS A 90 -19.54 8.87 -8.55
N VAL A 91 -18.82 8.38 -7.53
CA VAL A 91 -17.46 8.81 -7.21
C VAL A 91 -16.53 7.60 -7.28
N ASP A 92 -15.63 7.61 -8.24
CA ASP A 92 -14.57 6.61 -8.38
C ASP A 92 -13.24 7.21 -7.91
N VAL A 93 -12.60 6.60 -6.93
CA VAL A 93 -11.28 6.98 -6.44
C VAL A 93 -10.27 5.92 -6.87
N THR A 94 -9.13 6.37 -7.39
CA THR A 94 -8.03 5.49 -7.78
C THR A 94 -6.72 6.07 -7.25
N GLU A 95 -5.96 5.25 -6.54
CA GLU A 95 -4.69 5.63 -5.94
C GLU A 95 -3.57 4.66 -6.35
N HIS A 96 -2.40 5.24 -6.61
CA HIS A 96 -1.19 4.53 -6.99
C HIS A 96 -0.08 4.83 -5.99
N TYR A 97 0.55 3.79 -5.45
CA TYR A 97 1.63 3.93 -4.46
C TYR A 97 2.86 3.12 -4.86
N ILE A 98 4.03 3.66 -4.54
CA ILE A 98 5.25 2.89 -4.37
C ILE A 98 5.53 2.79 -2.87
N SER A 99 5.89 1.58 -2.41
CA SER A 99 6.24 1.29 -1.02
C SER A 99 7.59 0.58 -0.95
N VAL A 100 8.40 0.99 0.01
CA VAL A 100 9.72 0.41 0.29
C VAL A 100 9.71 -0.11 1.72
N PRO A 101 9.28 -1.36 1.96
CA PRO A 101 9.37 -2.00 3.26
C PRO A 101 10.81 -2.43 3.58
N VAL A 102 11.15 -2.42 4.86
CA VAL A 102 12.33 -3.08 5.42
C VAL A 102 11.85 -3.95 6.58
N MET A 103 11.57 -5.23 6.29
CA MET A 103 10.98 -6.14 7.26
C MET A 103 12.04 -7.01 7.91
N PHE A 104 12.01 -7.09 9.23
CA PHE A 104 12.74 -8.08 10.01
C PHE A 104 11.88 -9.32 10.16
N ASN A 105 12.41 -10.47 9.83
CA ASN A 105 11.68 -11.73 9.83
C ASN A 105 12.35 -12.73 10.78
N ALA A 106 11.54 -13.50 11.49
CA ALA A 106 11.97 -14.67 12.23
C ALA A 106 11.20 -15.89 11.74
N GLY A 107 11.92 -16.97 11.39
CA GLY A 107 11.34 -18.21 10.86
C GLY A 107 11.51 -19.38 11.81
N LEU A 108 10.49 -20.26 11.85
CA LEU A 108 10.53 -21.53 12.56
C LEU A 108 10.03 -22.64 11.62
N ALA A 109 10.83 -23.68 11.45
CA ALA A 109 10.42 -24.86 10.70
C ALA A 109 9.40 -25.67 11.54
N PHE A 110 8.25 -25.96 10.96
CA PHE A 110 7.18 -26.79 11.57
C PHE A 110 7.21 -28.22 11.06
N ALA A 111 7.61 -28.41 9.80
CA ALA A 111 7.75 -29.70 9.15
C ALA A 111 8.75 -29.59 8.00
N ASP A 112 9.10 -30.71 7.39
CA ASP A 112 9.97 -30.72 6.21
C ASP A 112 9.35 -29.90 5.08
N GLY A 113 10.07 -28.85 4.65
CA GLY A 113 9.63 -27.94 3.61
C GLY A 113 8.54 -26.93 4.05
N ILE A 114 8.20 -26.82 5.34
CA ILE A 114 7.21 -25.84 5.84
C ILE A 114 7.83 -24.96 6.93
N VAL A 115 7.97 -23.68 6.64
CA VAL A 115 8.53 -22.67 7.56
C VAL A 115 7.50 -21.59 7.84
N GLY A 116 7.09 -21.47 9.10
CA GLY A 116 6.30 -20.33 9.56
C GLY A 116 7.21 -19.14 9.85
N ARG A 117 6.75 -17.95 9.54
CA ARG A 117 7.47 -16.71 9.79
C ARG A 117 6.59 -15.68 10.46
N ILE A 118 7.19 -14.92 11.34
CA ILE A 118 6.65 -13.64 11.80
C ILE A 118 7.55 -12.53 11.23
N TYR A 119 6.97 -11.41 10.89
CA TYR A 119 7.75 -10.28 10.41
C TYR A 119 7.19 -8.96 10.93
N ALA A 120 8.08 -7.97 11.10
CA ALA A 120 7.71 -6.60 11.44
C ALA A 120 8.78 -5.63 10.93
N GLY A 121 8.38 -4.40 10.64
CA GLY A 121 9.31 -3.38 10.22
C GLY A 121 8.66 -2.12 9.67
N PRO A 122 9.46 -1.10 9.37
CA PRO A 122 9.01 0.13 8.74
C PRO A 122 8.78 -0.05 7.24
N THR A 123 7.81 0.71 6.73
CA THR A 123 7.54 0.88 5.30
C THR A 123 7.49 2.36 4.96
N LEU A 124 8.30 2.79 4.00
CA LEU A 124 8.17 4.10 3.38
C LEU A 124 7.23 3.99 2.20
N ALA A 125 6.17 4.81 2.17
CA ALA A 125 5.22 4.82 1.08
C ALA A 125 5.15 6.20 0.41
N TYR A 126 5.03 6.22 -0.91
CA TYR A 126 4.89 7.43 -1.69
C TYR A 126 3.75 7.31 -2.70
N GLY A 127 2.80 8.26 -2.63
CA GLY A 127 1.68 8.33 -3.56
C GLY A 127 2.11 8.92 -4.91
N LEU A 128 2.02 8.11 -5.95
CA LEU A 128 2.34 8.53 -7.32
C LEU A 128 1.19 9.34 -7.91
N ALA A 129 -0.04 8.86 -7.74
CA ALA A 129 -1.25 9.49 -8.21
C ALA A 129 -2.42 9.15 -7.28
N SER A 130 -3.30 10.10 -7.06
CA SER A 130 -4.59 9.93 -6.39
C SER A 130 -5.62 10.73 -7.17
N ASN A 131 -6.55 10.03 -7.84
CA ASN A 131 -7.53 10.65 -8.71
C ASN A 131 -8.94 10.33 -8.23
N SER A 132 -9.77 11.36 -8.13
CA SER A 132 -11.20 11.22 -7.91
C SER A 132 -11.95 11.60 -9.18
N LYS A 133 -12.79 10.69 -9.68
CA LYS A 133 -13.67 10.94 -10.82
C LYS A 133 -15.10 11.03 -10.31
N TYR A 134 -15.70 12.18 -10.51
CA TYR A 134 -17.10 12.46 -10.21
C TYR A 134 -17.92 12.30 -11.49
N THR A 135 -18.95 11.49 -11.47
CA THR A 135 -19.87 11.31 -12.60
C THR A 135 -21.29 11.56 -12.11
N ALA A 136 -21.93 12.60 -12.62
CA ALA A 136 -23.34 12.88 -12.40
C ALA A 136 -24.12 12.42 -13.63
N SER A 137 -25.15 11.61 -13.44
CA SER A 137 -26.04 11.13 -14.50
C SER A 137 -27.48 11.50 -14.16
N ALA A 138 -28.24 11.96 -15.14
CA ALA A 138 -29.67 12.22 -15.00
C ALA A 138 -30.44 11.51 -16.11
N THR A 139 -31.47 10.77 -15.75
CA THR A 139 -32.39 10.13 -16.71
C THR A 139 -33.56 11.04 -16.95
N ILE A 140 -33.68 11.57 -18.17
CA ILE A 140 -34.77 12.44 -18.58
C ILE A 140 -35.72 11.58 -19.44
N PRO A 141 -37.04 11.50 -19.12
CA PRO A 141 -38.00 10.82 -19.97
C PRO A 141 -37.94 11.39 -21.38
N VAL A 142 -37.91 10.51 -22.39
CA VAL A 142 -37.89 10.86 -23.84
C VAL A 142 -36.45 11.15 -24.38
N ILE A 143 -35.51 11.70 -23.57
CA ILE A 143 -34.16 12.05 -24.04
C ILE A 143 -33.12 10.97 -23.70
N GLY A 144 -33.38 10.17 -22.65
CA GLY A 144 -32.44 9.16 -22.16
C GLY A 144 -31.53 9.68 -21.05
N THR A 145 -30.45 8.94 -20.78
CA THR A 145 -29.51 9.29 -19.71
C THR A 145 -28.42 10.22 -20.22
N VAL A 146 -28.27 11.37 -19.56
CA VAL A 146 -27.20 12.34 -19.81
C VAL A 146 -26.21 12.24 -18.65
N SER A 147 -24.92 12.10 -18.96
CA SER A 147 -23.84 12.00 -17.97
C SER A 147 -22.80 13.09 -18.20
N LYS A 148 -22.36 13.72 -17.13
CA LYS A 148 -21.22 14.66 -17.13
C LYS A 148 -20.23 14.21 -16.03
N GLY A 149 -18.95 14.10 -16.38
CA GLY A 149 -17.91 13.70 -15.44
C GLY A 149 -16.78 14.72 -15.36
N ASP A 150 -16.20 14.85 -14.18
CA ASP A 150 -15.01 15.64 -13.91
C ASP A 150 -13.98 14.77 -13.17
N LYS A 151 -12.68 15.06 -13.36
CA LYS A 151 -11.58 14.34 -12.74
C LYS A 151 -10.68 15.32 -12.00
N VAL A 152 -10.47 15.04 -10.72
CA VAL A 152 -9.63 15.83 -9.82
C VAL A 152 -8.46 14.99 -9.37
N ASN A 153 -7.26 15.57 -9.38
CA ASN A 153 -6.08 14.97 -8.76
C ASN A 153 -6.01 15.43 -7.30
N ASN A 154 -6.19 14.51 -6.37
CA ASN A 154 -6.24 14.80 -4.93
C ASN A 154 -4.91 15.34 -4.37
N TYR A 155 -3.80 15.14 -5.10
CA TYR A 155 -2.48 15.66 -4.70
C TYR A 155 -2.20 17.08 -5.18
N ASP A 156 -3.07 17.66 -6.01
CA ASP A 156 -2.99 19.07 -6.39
C ASP A 156 -3.61 19.94 -5.29
N ASP A 157 -4.39 19.36 -4.41
CA ASP A 157 -4.82 19.97 -3.16
C ASP A 157 -3.62 19.94 -2.18
N SER A 158 -3.17 21.13 -1.76
CA SER A 158 -1.96 21.34 -0.95
C SER A 158 -1.99 20.64 0.42
N ASP A 159 -3.17 20.19 0.84
CA ASP A 159 -3.39 19.64 2.17
C ASP A 159 -3.24 18.11 2.26
N TYR A 160 -2.86 17.45 1.16
CA TYR A 160 -2.71 16.00 1.11
C TYR A 160 -1.27 15.56 0.83
N SER A 161 -0.60 15.00 1.83
CA SER A 161 0.78 14.51 1.70
C SER A 161 0.86 13.22 0.88
N ARG A 162 1.79 13.18 -0.07
CA ARG A 162 2.14 11.97 -0.84
C ARG A 162 2.96 10.97 -0.04
N PHE A 163 3.72 11.46 0.95
CA PHE A 163 4.65 10.66 1.73
C PHE A 163 3.99 10.12 2.99
N ASP A 164 4.27 8.86 3.30
CA ASP A 164 3.85 8.20 4.53
C ASP A 164 4.97 7.30 5.08
N ILE A 165 5.04 7.21 6.39
CA ILE A 165 5.87 6.25 7.11
C ILE A 165 4.92 5.34 7.86
N MET A 166 5.00 4.04 7.57
CA MET A 166 4.16 3.05 8.22
C MET A 166 5.01 2.11 9.06
N LEU A 167 4.44 1.61 10.13
CA LEU A 167 4.99 0.48 10.89
C LEU A 167 4.03 -0.69 10.74
N GLY A 168 4.56 -1.80 10.32
CA GLY A 168 3.75 -2.97 10.05
C GLY A 168 4.34 -4.26 10.53
N GLY A 169 3.54 -5.30 10.39
CA GLY A 169 3.94 -6.66 10.71
C GLY A 169 2.91 -7.66 10.26
N GLY A 170 3.29 -8.94 10.35
CA GLY A 170 2.42 -10.01 9.92
C GLY A 170 3.03 -11.38 10.10
N VAL A 171 2.38 -12.34 9.48
CA VAL A 171 2.80 -13.73 9.45
C VAL A 171 2.90 -14.22 8.01
N ALA A 172 3.78 -15.19 7.79
CA ALA A 172 3.90 -15.87 6.50
C ALA A 172 4.18 -17.35 6.71
N VAL A 173 3.89 -18.13 5.69
CA VAL A 173 4.25 -19.54 5.62
C VAL A 173 4.94 -19.80 4.29
N ASP A 174 6.15 -20.35 4.36
CA ASP A 174 6.91 -20.78 3.21
C ASP A 174 6.70 -22.28 2.99
N PHE A 175 6.49 -22.64 1.75
CA PHE A 175 6.37 -24.02 1.30
C PHE A 175 7.52 -24.37 0.37
N PHE A 176 8.30 -25.37 0.73
CA PHE A 176 9.40 -25.95 -0.03
C PHE A 176 10.44 -24.93 -0.49
N ASP A 177 10.63 -23.84 0.30
CA ASP A 177 11.48 -22.69 -0.02
C ASP A 177 11.20 -22.04 -1.39
N MET A 178 10.01 -22.29 -1.95
CA MET A 178 9.60 -21.79 -3.27
C MET A 178 8.39 -20.85 -3.21
N VAL A 179 7.41 -21.13 -2.36
CA VAL A 179 6.16 -20.36 -2.33
C VAL A 179 5.91 -19.84 -0.93
N ARG A 180 5.69 -18.55 -0.80
CA ARG A 180 5.32 -17.88 0.44
C ARG A 180 3.90 -17.35 0.36
N PHE A 181 3.08 -17.67 1.35
CA PHE A 181 1.83 -16.98 1.62
C PHE A 181 2.02 -16.04 2.80
N ASN A 182 1.49 -14.83 2.70
CA ASN A 182 1.63 -13.83 3.75
C ASN A 182 0.33 -13.07 4.00
N ILE A 183 0.15 -12.69 5.26
CA ILE A 183 -0.86 -11.73 5.70
C ILE A 183 -0.18 -10.74 6.64
N GLY A 184 -0.41 -9.44 6.44
CA GLY A 184 0.19 -8.39 7.23
C GLY A 184 -0.67 -7.15 7.30
N TYR A 185 -0.37 -6.34 8.28
CA TYR A 185 -1.05 -5.07 8.53
C TYR A 185 0.00 -3.98 8.78
N ASP A 186 -0.16 -2.86 8.08
CA ASP A 186 0.68 -1.67 8.19
C ASP A 186 -0.16 -0.51 8.73
N TYR A 187 0.38 0.23 9.71
CA TYR A 187 -0.24 1.41 10.28
C TYR A 187 0.60 2.65 9.97
N GLY A 188 0.00 3.68 9.36
CA GLY A 188 0.64 4.95 9.03
C GLY A 188 0.85 5.82 10.27
N LEU A 189 2.10 6.19 10.50
CA LEU A 189 2.53 6.99 11.65
C LEU A 189 2.43 8.49 11.38
N VAL A 190 2.51 8.90 10.12
CA VAL A 190 2.52 10.31 9.72
C VAL A 190 1.07 10.82 9.59
N ASN A 191 0.83 12.03 10.10
CA ASN A 191 -0.38 12.75 9.75
C ASN A 191 -0.24 13.22 8.29
N ARG A 192 -1.07 12.67 7.40
CA ARG A 192 -1.06 13.00 5.97
C ARG A 192 -1.85 14.26 5.60
N TYR A 193 -2.50 14.88 6.58
CA TYR A 193 -3.11 16.20 6.42
C TYR A 193 -2.11 17.27 6.85
N SER A 194 -1.85 18.23 5.97
CA SER A 194 -0.90 19.34 6.17
C SER A 194 -1.58 20.72 6.23
N GLY A 195 -2.91 20.78 6.16
CA GLY A 195 -3.68 22.02 6.26
C GLY A 195 -3.81 22.52 7.69
N ASP A 196 -4.39 23.73 7.82
CA ASP A 196 -4.65 24.36 9.12
C ASP A 196 -5.78 23.66 9.87
N GLY A 197 -5.65 23.55 11.20
CA GLY A 197 -6.69 23.02 12.10
C GLY A 197 -6.30 21.69 12.77
N ASP A 198 -7.15 21.28 13.73
CA ASP A 198 -6.94 20.04 14.50
C ASP A 198 -7.54 18.84 13.73
N VAL A 199 -6.91 18.56 12.56
CA VAL A 199 -7.30 17.47 11.68
C VAL A 199 -6.16 16.47 11.59
N THR A 200 -6.48 15.19 11.76
CA THR A 200 -5.52 14.10 11.56
C THR A 200 -6.01 13.13 10.51
N ARG A 201 -5.10 12.70 9.65
CA ARG A 201 -5.36 11.71 8.60
C ARG A 201 -4.29 10.65 8.60
N HIS A 202 -4.67 9.43 8.97
CA HIS A 202 -3.77 8.28 9.01
C HIS A 202 -4.27 7.19 8.07
N ARG A 203 -3.33 6.57 7.38
CA ARG A 203 -3.59 5.43 6.52
C ARG A 203 -3.15 4.15 7.22
N SER A 204 -3.94 3.10 7.10
CA SER A 204 -3.52 1.74 7.43
C SER A 204 -3.83 0.81 6.26
N GLN A 205 -3.13 -0.33 6.18
CA GLN A 205 -3.29 -1.24 5.06
C GLN A 205 -3.18 -2.69 5.51
N LEU A 206 -4.18 -3.49 5.15
CA LEU A 206 -4.13 -4.95 5.23
C LEU A 206 -3.60 -5.49 3.90
N ASN A 207 -2.65 -6.41 3.95
CA ASN A 207 -2.01 -7.05 2.81
C ASN A 207 -2.17 -8.57 2.91
N VAL A 208 -2.63 -9.20 1.84
CA VAL A 208 -2.70 -10.67 1.73
C VAL A 208 -2.11 -11.06 0.39
N GLY A 209 -1.12 -11.94 0.37
CA GLY A 209 -0.44 -12.23 -0.88
C GLY A 209 0.29 -13.55 -0.95
N VAL A 210 0.82 -13.79 -2.13
CA VAL A 210 1.68 -14.91 -2.46
C VAL A 210 2.95 -14.41 -3.14
N ALA A 211 4.07 -15.03 -2.82
CA ALA A 211 5.36 -14.73 -3.44
C ALA A 211 6.06 -16.04 -3.87
N TYR A 212 6.82 -15.92 -4.95
CA TYR A 212 7.77 -16.94 -5.37
C TYR A 212 9.16 -16.57 -4.85
N LEU A 213 9.83 -17.55 -4.25
CA LEU A 213 11.17 -17.45 -3.70
C LEU A 213 12.14 -18.12 -4.67
N PHE A 214 13.28 -17.46 -4.98
CA PHE A 214 14.27 -17.97 -5.93
C PHE A 214 15.44 -18.65 -5.24
#